data_54c2061f048b447887d25e3ea1d8bff0
#
_entry.id   54c2061f048b447887d25e3ea1d8bff0
#
_cell.length_a   1.000
_cell.length_b   1.000
_cell.length_c   1.000
_cell.angle_alpha   90.00
_cell.angle_beta   90.00
_cell.angle_gamma   90.00
#
_symmetry.space_group_name_H-M   'P 1'
#
loop_
_entity.id
_entity.type
_entity.pdbx_description
1 polymer ?
#
loop_
_entity_poly.entity_id
_entity_poly.type
_entity_poly.pdbx_seq_one_letter_code
_entity_poly.pdbx_strand_id
1 'polypeptide(L)'
;MPVVESAQKYCEKPLDVHLMIVEPDKFIDTFYKLGAHVLNVHYEACTHLHRTIQNIKAQGVKAAVTLNPHTPVCLLEDIIADLDMVLLMSVNPGYGGQKFIPQTVEKVRALKEMIDRKNLSTIIEVDGGVNLQTGQELISAGADALVAGNFVFKSENPLETIAELKKLRK
;
A
#
# COMPACT_ATOMS: atom_id res chain seq x y z
N MET A 1 13.99 7.59 10.87
CA MET A 1 12.94 8.15 11.68
C MET A 1 12.80 9.68 11.63
N PRO A 2 13.88 10.50 11.54
CA PRO A 2 13.71 11.97 11.55
C PRO A 2 12.74 12.55 10.52
N VAL A 3 12.67 11.95 9.33
CA VAL A 3 11.73 12.38 8.27
C VAL A 3 10.27 12.17 8.69
N VAL A 4 9.95 11.01 9.27
CA VAL A 4 8.58 10.72 9.74
C VAL A 4 8.20 11.63 10.91
N GLU A 5 9.11 11.83 11.86
CA GLU A 5 8.94 12.77 12.97
C GLU A 5 8.71 14.21 12.50
N SER A 6 9.44 14.63 11.45
CA SER A 6 9.24 15.95 10.85
C SER A 6 7.90 16.04 10.12
N ALA A 7 7.53 15.03 9.34
CA ALA A 7 6.27 14.99 8.62
C ALA A 7 5.07 15.02 9.58
N GLN A 8 5.12 14.28 10.68
CA GLN A 8 4.05 14.23 11.68
C GLN A 8 3.70 15.60 12.28
N LYS A 9 4.67 16.50 12.40
CA LYS A 9 4.46 17.86 12.95
C LYS A 9 3.57 18.73 12.06
N TYR A 10 3.51 18.43 10.76
CA TYR A 10 2.83 19.26 9.74
C TYR A 10 1.71 18.51 9.02
N CYS A 11 1.63 17.19 9.18
CA CYS A 11 0.66 16.35 8.48
C CYS A 11 -0.58 16.13 9.35
N GLU A 12 -1.73 16.62 8.87
CA GLU A 12 -3.04 16.38 9.51
C GLU A 12 -3.70 15.08 9.02
N LYS A 13 -3.11 14.45 8.00
CA LYS A 13 -3.64 13.20 7.43
C LYS A 13 -3.01 11.98 8.11
N PRO A 14 -3.74 10.85 8.16
CA PRO A 14 -3.20 9.62 8.71
C PRO A 14 -1.94 9.19 7.95
N LEU A 15 -0.93 8.74 8.68
CA LEU A 15 0.30 8.23 8.10
C LEU A 15 0.12 6.76 7.71
N ASP A 16 0.25 6.48 6.43
CA ASP A 16 0.43 5.16 5.87
C ASP A 16 1.92 4.91 5.68
N VAL A 17 2.46 3.94 6.40
CA VAL A 17 3.90 3.68 6.46
C VAL A 17 4.21 2.37 5.79
N HIS A 18 4.76 2.43 4.58
CA HIS A 18 5.22 1.27 3.82
C HIS A 18 6.69 0.98 4.14
N LEU A 19 6.96 -0.17 4.75
CA LEU A 19 8.29 -0.61 5.18
C LEU A 19 8.96 -1.49 4.12
N MET A 20 9.87 -0.91 3.33
CA MET A 20 10.73 -1.65 2.40
C MET A 20 12.00 -2.15 3.13
N ILE A 21 11.83 -2.92 4.20
CA ILE A 21 12.91 -3.44 5.04
C ILE A 21 12.68 -4.91 5.38
N VAL A 22 13.76 -5.61 5.71
CA VAL A 22 13.70 -6.98 6.25
C VAL A 22 13.46 -6.96 7.76
N GLU A 23 12.92 -8.04 8.31
CA GLU A 23 12.62 -8.18 9.75
C GLU A 23 11.81 -7.00 10.32
N PRO A 24 10.65 -6.64 9.72
CA PRO A 24 9.87 -5.45 10.11
C PRO A 24 9.39 -5.49 11.56
N ASP A 25 9.26 -6.67 12.17
CA ASP A 25 8.89 -6.83 13.58
C ASP A 25 9.74 -5.97 14.54
N LYS A 26 11.02 -5.76 14.23
CA LYS A 26 11.94 -4.95 15.05
C LYS A 26 11.57 -3.47 15.11
N PHE A 27 10.71 -3.00 14.20
CA PHE A 27 10.40 -1.58 14.02
C PHE A 27 8.94 -1.24 14.30
N ILE A 28 8.06 -2.20 14.56
CA ILE A 28 6.62 -1.98 14.80
C ILE A 28 6.40 -0.95 15.90
N ASP A 29 7.01 -1.14 17.08
CA ASP A 29 6.89 -0.21 18.21
C ASP A 29 7.40 1.20 17.87
N THR A 30 8.46 1.28 17.07
CA THR A 30 9.02 2.57 16.67
C THR A 30 8.05 3.35 15.79
N PHE A 31 7.47 2.70 14.77
CA PHE A 31 6.53 3.37 13.86
C PHE A 31 5.19 3.65 14.53
N TYR A 32 4.74 2.79 15.44
CA TYR A 32 3.59 3.09 16.29
C TYR A 32 3.80 4.40 17.08
N LYS A 33 4.93 4.55 17.78
CA LYS A 33 5.28 5.77 18.54
C LYS A 33 5.43 7.00 17.64
N LEU A 34 5.77 6.81 16.38
CA LEU A 34 5.82 7.85 15.35
C LEU A 34 4.44 8.15 14.73
N GLY A 35 3.35 7.61 15.28
CA GLY A 35 1.99 7.91 14.85
C GLY A 35 1.56 7.26 13.55
N ALA A 36 2.17 6.13 13.17
CA ALA A 36 1.69 5.35 12.04
C ALA A 36 0.23 4.95 12.26
N HIS A 37 -0.64 5.24 11.29
CA HIS A 37 -2.04 4.85 11.29
C HIS A 37 -2.24 3.49 10.60
N VAL A 38 -1.51 3.28 9.52
CA VAL A 38 -1.37 2.00 8.81
C VAL A 38 0.10 1.63 8.79
N LEU A 39 0.43 0.38 9.05
CA LEU A 39 1.78 -0.16 8.93
C LEU A 39 1.78 -1.29 7.92
N ASN A 40 2.50 -1.08 6.83
CA ASN A 40 2.55 -1.92 5.66
C ASN A 40 3.87 -2.68 5.62
N VAL A 41 3.81 -4.01 5.68
CA VAL A 41 4.99 -4.89 5.68
C VAL A 41 4.98 -5.79 4.45
N HIS A 42 6.13 -6.03 3.84
CA HIS A 42 6.24 -6.96 2.73
C HIS A 42 6.01 -8.40 3.17
N TYR A 43 5.17 -9.12 2.43
CA TYR A 43 4.96 -10.56 2.60
C TYR A 43 6.31 -11.31 2.62
N GLU A 44 7.17 -10.96 1.69
CA GLU A 44 8.47 -11.61 1.47
C GLU A 44 9.51 -11.29 2.55
N ALA A 45 9.26 -10.24 3.36
CA ALA A 45 10.13 -9.84 4.46
C ALA A 45 9.72 -10.44 5.82
N CYS A 46 8.58 -11.14 5.89
CA CYS A 46 8.01 -11.66 7.12
C CYS A 46 8.08 -13.19 7.16
N THR A 47 9.01 -13.75 7.93
CA THR A 47 9.09 -15.22 8.13
C THR A 47 7.83 -15.79 8.76
N HIS A 48 7.19 -15.04 9.67
CA HIS A 48 5.97 -15.41 10.37
C HIS A 48 4.92 -14.33 10.24
N LEU A 49 4.41 -14.14 9.01
CA LEU A 49 3.52 -13.02 8.66
C LEU A 49 2.32 -12.89 9.59
N HIS A 50 1.62 -13.99 9.91
CA HIS A 50 0.45 -13.93 10.80
C HIS A 50 0.81 -13.32 12.17
N ARG A 51 1.94 -13.72 12.77
CA ARG A 51 2.42 -13.14 14.03
C ARG A 51 2.74 -11.65 13.89
N THR A 52 3.39 -11.26 12.80
CA THR A 52 3.71 -9.86 12.52
C THR A 52 2.44 -9.01 12.44
N ILE A 53 1.39 -9.49 11.75
CA ILE A 53 0.09 -8.82 11.66
C ILE A 53 -0.57 -8.69 13.05
N GLN A 54 -0.55 -9.75 13.85
CA GLN A 54 -1.07 -9.69 15.23
C GLN A 54 -0.32 -8.67 16.08
N ASN A 55 1.01 -8.58 15.96
CA ASN A 55 1.82 -7.60 16.69
C ASN A 55 1.48 -6.17 16.29
N ILE A 56 1.27 -5.89 14.99
CA ILE A 56 0.84 -4.56 14.51
C ILE A 56 -0.54 -4.21 15.10
N LYS A 57 -1.51 -5.11 15.00
CA LYS A 57 -2.87 -4.88 15.49
C LYS A 57 -2.94 -4.73 17.01
N ALA A 58 -2.08 -5.41 17.76
CA ALA A 58 -1.98 -5.29 19.21
C ALA A 58 -1.57 -3.87 19.66
N GLN A 59 -0.90 -3.09 18.82
CA GLN A 59 -0.60 -1.67 19.05
C GLN A 59 -1.77 -0.74 18.70
N GLY A 60 -2.88 -1.24 18.18
CA GLY A 60 -3.99 -0.42 17.69
C GLY A 60 -3.75 0.22 16.32
N VAL A 61 -2.71 -0.21 15.59
CA VAL A 61 -2.37 0.23 14.24
C VAL A 61 -3.06 -0.67 13.22
N LYS A 62 -3.55 -0.13 12.12
CA LYS A 62 -4.07 -0.91 11.00
C LYS A 62 -2.94 -1.70 10.33
N ALA A 63 -3.18 -2.99 10.12
CA ALA A 63 -2.19 -3.89 9.54
C ALA A 63 -2.39 -4.05 8.04
N ALA A 64 -1.32 -3.82 7.28
CA ALA A 64 -1.31 -4.00 5.84
C ALA A 64 -0.17 -4.90 5.37
N VAL A 65 -0.40 -5.60 4.26
CA VAL A 65 0.60 -6.47 3.63
C VAL A 65 0.87 -6.01 2.21
N THR A 66 2.14 -5.87 1.87
CA THR A 66 2.61 -5.56 0.52
C THR A 66 3.02 -6.83 -0.20
N LEU A 67 2.60 -6.96 -1.46
CA LEU A 67 3.06 -7.99 -2.39
C LEU A 67 3.95 -7.42 -3.49
N ASN A 68 5.11 -8.00 -3.68
CA ASN A 68 5.97 -7.71 -4.83
C ASN A 68 5.31 -8.07 -6.17
N PRO A 69 5.79 -7.53 -7.31
CA PRO A 69 5.19 -7.84 -8.61
C PRO A 69 5.09 -9.33 -8.93
N HIS A 70 6.06 -10.14 -8.50
CA HIS A 70 6.11 -11.59 -8.75
C HIS A 70 5.32 -12.44 -7.74
N THR A 71 4.87 -11.86 -6.62
CA THR A 71 4.18 -12.61 -5.56
C THR A 71 2.68 -12.68 -5.83
N PRO A 72 2.08 -13.87 -5.99
CA PRO A 72 0.67 -13.99 -6.34
C PRO A 72 -0.26 -13.69 -5.15
N VAL A 73 -1.44 -13.14 -5.43
CA VAL A 73 -2.44 -12.75 -4.40
C VAL A 73 -3.03 -13.93 -3.64
N CYS A 74 -3.04 -15.13 -4.23
CA CYS A 74 -3.56 -16.34 -3.57
C CYS A 74 -2.82 -16.71 -2.27
N LEU A 75 -1.59 -16.22 -2.08
CA LEU A 75 -0.85 -16.42 -0.82
C LEU A 75 -1.48 -15.68 0.38
N LEU A 76 -2.41 -14.77 0.14
CA LEU A 76 -3.14 -14.08 1.20
C LEU A 76 -4.44 -14.80 1.59
N GLU A 77 -4.80 -15.90 0.94
CA GLU A 77 -6.09 -16.59 1.13
C GLU A 77 -6.42 -16.85 2.61
N ASP A 78 -5.43 -17.28 3.40
CA ASP A 78 -5.63 -17.68 4.80
C ASP A 78 -5.47 -16.51 5.79
N ILE A 79 -4.97 -15.34 5.34
CA ILE A 79 -4.67 -14.22 6.25
C ILE A 79 -5.45 -12.95 5.92
N ILE A 80 -6.05 -12.85 4.73
CA ILE A 80 -6.66 -11.62 4.25
C ILE A 80 -7.78 -11.08 5.16
N ALA A 81 -8.46 -11.95 5.90
CA ALA A 81 -9.50 -11.57 6.87
C ALA A 81 -8.93 -10.73 8.05
N ASP A 82 -7.64 -10.86 8.34
CA ASP A 82 -6.96 -10.12 9.39
C ASP A 82 -6.36 -8.79 8.90
N LEU A 83 -6.41 -8.53 7.58
CA LEU A 83 -5.78 -7.36 6.97
C LEU A 83 -6.78 -6.21 6.79
N ASP A 84 -6.34 -5.02 7.16
CA ASP A 84 -7.07 -3.77 6.90
C ASP A 84 -6.80 -3.26 5.47
N MET A 85 -5.63 -3.59 4.90
CA MET A 85 -5.22 -3.18 3.56
C MET A 85 -4.25 -4.20 2.95
N VAL A 86 -4.27 -4.30 1.62
CA VAL A 86 -3.22 -4.96 0.82
C VAL A 86 -2.66 -3.97 -0.19
N LEU A 87 -1.35 -3.79 -0.18
CA LEU A 87 -0.63 -2.99 -1.15
C LEU A 87 -0.03 -3.89 -2.24
N LEU A 88 -0.34 -3.61 -3.50
CA LEU A 88 0.24 -4.28 -4.65
C LEU A 88 1.32 -3.40 -5.28
N MET A 89 2.55 -3.90 -5.34
CA MET A 89 3.61 -3.21 -6.06
C MET A 89 3.40 -3.36 -7.58
N SER A 90 3.36 -2.23 -8.26
CA SER A 90 3.30 -2.15 -9.73
C SER A 90 4.64 -1.77 -10.37
N VAL A 91 5.68 -1.73 -9.56
CA VAL A 91 7.10 -1.64 -9.92
C VAL A 91 7.90 -2.49 -8.94
N ASN A 92 9.19 -2.74 -9.19
CA ASN A 92 10.04 -3.34 -8.16
C ASN A 92 10.26 -2.35 -7.01
N PRO A 93 10.13 -2.77 -5.74
CA PRO A 93 10.36 -1.88 -4.61
C PRO A 93 11.81 -1.40 -4.57
N GLY A 94 12.02 -0.16 -4.06
CA GLY A 94 13.36 0.38 -3.81
C GLY A 94 13.59 1.80 -4.31
N TYR A 95 13.08 2.20 -5.48
CA TYR A 95 13.22 3.56 -5.99
C TYR A 95 12.06 3.98 -6.89
N GLY A 96 11.81 5.28 -6.96
CA GLY A 96 10.73 5.87 -7.75
C GLY A 96 11.07 6.06 -9.23
N GLY A 97 10.04 6.31 -10.06
CA GLY A 97 10.19 6.62 -11.49
C GLY A 97 10.39 5.43 -12.41
N GLN A 98 10.15 4.23 -11.91
CA GLN A 98 10.15 3.00 -12.72
C GLN A 98 8.92 2.93 -13.62
N LYS A 99 9.03 2.13 -14.69
CA LYS A 99 7.92 1.84 -15.60
C LYS A 99 6.90 0.93 -14.94
N PHE A 100 5.63 1.29 -15.06
CA PHE A 100 4.49 0.49 -14.59
C PHE A 100 4.48 -0.93 -15.19
N ILE A 101 4.19 -1.91 -14.36
CA ILE A 101 4.05 -3.33 -14.74
C ILE A 101 2.57 -3.63 -14.99
N PRO A 102 2.12 -3.80 -16.26
CA PRO A 102 0.69 -3.91 -16.60
C PRO A 102 -0.02 -5.10 -15.94
N GLN A 103 0.71 -6.18 -15.65
CA GLN A 103 0.17 -7.37 -14.97
C GLN A 103 -0.43 -7.07 -13.59
N THR A 104 -0.06 -5.96 -12.97
CA THR A 104 -0.63 -5.54 -11.69
C THR A 104 -2.14 -5.30 -11.77
N VAL A 105 -2.65 -4.87 -12.93
CA VAL A 105 -4.10 -4.67 -13.12
C VAL A 105 -4.87 -5.98 -12.90
N GLU A 106 -4.37 -7.10 -13.45
CA GLU A 106 -4.96 -8.43 -13.24
C GLU A 106 -4.84 -8.89 -11.78
N LYS A 107 -3.73 -8.55 -11.11
CA LYS A 107 -3.58 -8.84 -9.67
C LYS A 107 -4.59 -8.07 -8.83
N VAL A 108 -4.90 -6.81 -9.19
CA VAL A 108 -5.95 -6.02 -8.53
C VAL A 108 -7.31 -6.70 -8.69
N ARG A 109 -7.66 -7.15 -9.91
CA ARG A 109 -8.92 -7.88 -10.15
C ARG A 109 -9.01 -9.15 -9.31
N ALA A 110 -7.96 -9.98 -9.33
CA ALA A 110 -7.94 -11.22 -8.56
C ALA A 110 -8.03 -10.98 -7.04
N LEU A 111 -7.40 -9.91 -6.55
CA LEU A 111 -7.51 -9.53 -5.13
C LEU A 111 -8.91 -9.01 -4.80
N LYS A 112 -9.50 -8.21 -5.66
CA LYS A 112 -10.87 -7.71 -5.50
C LYS A 112 -11.88 -8.87 -5.45
N GLU A 113 -11.77 -9.85 -6.35
CA GLU A 113 -12.59 -11.06 -6.35
C GLU A 113 -12.45 -11.87 -5.04
N MET A 114 -11.22 -11.98 -4.50
CA MET A 114 -10.96 -12.66 -3.22
C MET A 114 -11.66 -11.93 -2.06
N ILE A 115 -11.53 -10.61 -2.00
CA ILE A 115 -12.15 -9.74 -0.98
C ILE A 115 -13.68 -9.89 -1.02
N ASP A 116 -14.25 -9.78 -2.21
CA ASP A 116 -15.72 -9.85 -2.41
C ASP A 116 -16.25 -11.24 -2.07
N ARG A 117 -15.60 -12.31 -2.52
CA ARG A 117 -15.97 -13.70 -2.21
C ARG A 117 -16.00 -13.98 -0.70
N LYS A 118 -15.08 -13.36 0.04
CA LYS A 118 -14.99 -13.51 1.50
C LYS A 118 -15.81 -12.46 2.26
N ASN A 119 -16.51 -11.56 1.56
CA ASN A 119 -17.29 -10.47 2.13
C ASN A 119 -16.48 -9.60 3.11
N LEU A 120 -15.28 -9.22 2.69
CA LEU A 120 -14.34 -8.40 3.48
C LEU A 120 -14.37 -6.94 3.02
N SER A 121 -13.84 -6.04 3.87
CA SER A 121 -13.69 -4.61 3.60
C SER A 121 -12.23 -4.16 3.47
N THR A 122 -11.35 -5.11 3.16
CA THR A 122 -9.91 -4.86 3.00
C THR A 122 -9.67 -3.89 1.84
N ILE A 123 -8.91 -2.84 2.09
CA ILE A 123 -8.57 -1.80 1.10
C ILE A 123 -7.51 -2.35 0.14
N ILE A 124 -7.65 -2.08 -1.15
CA ILE A 124 -6.65 -2.36 -2.18
C ILE A 124 -5.89 -1.09 -2.49
N GLU A 125 -4.61 -1.05 -2.16
CA GLU A 125 -3.69 0.02 -2.52
C GLU A 125 -2.71 -0.43 -3.61
N VAL A 126 -2.28 0.51 -4.48
CA VAL A 126 -1.28 0.23 -5.52
C VAL A 126 -0.19 1.29 -5.50
N ASP A 127 1.09 0.86 -5.48
CA ASP A 127 2.27 1.72 -5.54
C ASP A 127 3.17 1.38 -6.72
N GLY A 128 3.48 2.41 -7.51
CA GLY A 128 4.48 2.37 -8.57
C GLY A 128 3.96 2.71 -9.96
N GLY A 129 4.61 3.67 -10.63
CA GLY A 129 4.28 4.05 -12.01
C GLY A 129 2.86 4.59 -12.22
N VAL A 130 2.21 5.05 -11.15
CA VAL A 130 0.86 5.60 -11.20
C VAL A 130 0.87 6.97 -11.89
N ASN A 131 -0.01 7.12 -12.87
CA ASN A 131 -0.36 8.36 -13.58
C ASN A 131 -1.87 8.36 -13.87
N LEU A 132 -2.40 9.32 -14.62
CA LEU A 132 -3.84 9.39 -14.91
C LEU A 132 -4.37 8.16 -15.66
N GLN A 133 -3.60 7.65 -16.63
CA GLN A 133 -4.01 6.49 -17.42
C GLN A 133 -3.95 5.21 -16.58
N THR A 134 -2.78 4.88 -15.99
CA THR A 134 -2.62 3.66 -15.20
C THR A 134 -3.50 3.70 -13.94
N GLY A 135 -3.69 4.87 -13.34
CA GLY A 135 -4.59 5.09 -12.22
C GLY A 135 -6.04 4.76 -12.57
N GLN A 136 -6.53 5.21 -13.75
CA GLN A 136 -7.89 4.86 -14.20
C GLN A 136 -8.05 3.34 -14.42
N GLU A 137 -7.05 2.69 -15.01
CA GLU A 137 -7.06 1.23 -15.22
C GLU A 137 -7.12 0.48 -13.87
N LEU A 138 -6.32 0.92 -12.88
CA LEU A 138 -6.28 0.32 -11.53
C LEU A 138 -7.59 0.53 -10.76
N ILE A 139 -8.16 1.73 -10.78
CA ILE A 139 -9.44 2.04 -10.14
C ILE A 139 -10.58 1.22 -10.77
N SER A 140 -10.59 1.12 -12.10
CA SER A 140 -11.58 0.28 -12.83
C SER A 140 -11.41 -1.22 -12.52
N ALA A 141 -10.21 -1.66 -12.16
CA ALA A 141 -9.92 -3.03 -11.74
C ALA A 141 -10.33 -3.32 -10.28
N GLY A 142 -10.57 -2.27 -9.47
CA GLY A 142 -11.02 -2.41 -8.09
C GLY A 142 -10.10 -1.79 -7.03
N ALA A 143 -9.02 -1.10 -7.42
CA ALA A 143 -8.19 -0.39 -6.45
C ALA A 143 -8.97 0.73 -5.72
N ASP A 144 -8.66 0.94 -4.45
CA ASP A 144 -9.28 1.95 -3.59
C ASP A 144 -8.34 3.11 -3.31
N ALA A 145 -7.03 2.87 -3.28
CA ALA A 145 -5.99 3.86 -3.02
C ALA A 145 -4.83 3.75 -4.03
N LEU A 146 -4.24 4.89 -4.37
CA LEU A 146 -3.13 4.98 -5.33
C LEU A 146 -2.00 5.81 -4.73
N VAL A 147 -0.77 5.28 -4.80
CA VAL A 147 0.44 6.00 -4.43
C VAL A 147 1.11 6.58 -5.68
N ALA A 148 1.15 7.89 -5.79
CA ALA A 148 1.63 8.61 -6.98
C ALA A 148 2.73 9.63 -6.63
N GLY A 149 3.89 9.16 -6.15
CA GLY A 149 5.00 10.03 -5.75
C GLY A 149 5.61 10.79 -6.93
N ASN A 150 6.26 10.07 -7.82
CA ASN A 150 7.07 10.66 -8.89
C ASN A 150 6.22 11.46 -9.91
N PHE A 151 5.01 11.00 -10.22
CA PHE A 151 4.10 11.69 -11.14
C PHE A 151 3.65 13.04 -10.58
N VAL A 152 3.39 13.11 -9.27
CA VAL A 152 2.98 14.34 -8.60
C VAL A 152 4.18 15.30 -8.43
N PHE A 153 5.29 14.81 -7.86
CA PHE A 153 6.41 15.70 -7.52
C PHE A 153 7.21 16.21 -8.73
N LYS A 154 7.12 15.56 -9.89
CA LYS A 154 7.74 16.04 -11.15
C LYS A 154 6.80 16.87 -12.02
N SER A 155 5.54 17.00 -11.65
CA SER A 155 4.60 17.85 -12.39
C SER A 155 4.88 19.34 -12.17
N GLU A 156 4.53 20.17 -13.13
CA GLU A 156 4.63 21.63 -13.02
C GLU A 156 3.71 22.18 -11.92
N ASN A 157 2.54 21.54 -11.72
CA ASN A 157 1.59 21.90 -10.68
C ASN A 157 1.14 20.68 -9.87
N PRO A 158 1.85 20.31 -8.78
CA PRO A 158 1.53 19.15 -7.97
C PRO A 158 0.11 19.13 -7.40
N LEU A 159 -0.42 20.29 -7.00
CA LEU A 159 -1.77 20.38 -6.42
C LEU A 159 -2.87 20.08 -7.45
N GLU A 160 -2.71 20.58 -8.68
CA GLU A 160 -3.61 20.30 -9.79
C GLU A 160 -3.54 18.81 -10.17
N THR A 161 -2.32 18.26 -10.28
CA THR A 161 -2.11 16.84 -10.57
C THR A 161 -2.81 15.95 -9.53
N ILE A 162 -2.72 16.28 -8.24
CA ILE A 162 -3.44 15.58 -7.17
C ILE A 162 -4.96 15.71 -7.36
N ALA A 163 -5.44 16.92 -7.70
CA ALA A 163 -6.87 17.14 -7.93
C ALA A 163 -7.40 16.33 -9.10
N GLU A 164 -6.61 16.15 -10.17
CA GLU A 164 -6.96 15.30 -11.32
C GLU A 164 -6.97 13.81 -10.96
N LEU A 165 -5.95 13.32 -10.25
CA LEU A 165 -5.94 11.94 -9.76
C LEU A 165 -7.17 11.63 -8.88
N LYS A 166 -7.60 12.57 -8.05
CA LYS A 166 -8.80 12.43 -7.22
C LYS A 166 -10.12 12.43 -8.00
N LYS A 167 -10.14 12.81 -9.27
CA LYS A 167 -11.32 12.74 -10.14
C LYS A 167 -11.53 11.36 -10.77
N LEU A 168 -10.52 10.49 -10.73
CA LEU A 168 -10.64 9.11 -11.22
C LEU A 168 -11.79 8.39 -10.51
N ARG A 169 -12.56 7.59 -11.24
CA ARG A 169 -13.79 6.93 -10.74
C ARG A 169 -13.83 5.45 -11.14
N LYS A 170 -14.48 4.66 -10.29
CA LYS A 170 -14.86 3.27 -10.61
C LYS A 170 -15.93 3.24 -11.69
#